data_a6be1ad6fb2edc8185ad965b031ab4f0
#
_entry.id   a6be1ad6fb2edc8185ad965b031ab4f0
#
_cell.length_a   1.000
_cell.length_b   1.000
_cell.length_c   1.000
_cell.angle_alpha   90.00
_cell.angle_beta   90.00
_cell.angle_gamma   90.00
#
_symmetry.space_group_name_H-M   'P 1'
#
loop_
_entity.id
_entity.type
_entity.pdbx_description
1 polymer ?
#
loop_
_entity_poly.entity_id
_entity_poly.type
_entity_poly.pdbx_seq_one_letter_code
_entity_poly.pdbx_strand_id
1 'polypeptide(L)'
;MSSPPKQRLGVCYYPEHWPQERWAKDAELMVRAGISHVRIGEFAWSRLEPHYGQYEFDWLDDAFELLDSHGLKIVLGTPTATPPKWLVDRLPGMLGVDENGNERRFGSRRHYCFSSQPYREHCKRIATQLAKRYGRHNALVAWQIDNEYGCHNTTLSYSQAAKHGFRDWLAQKYQSPDALNKAWGSVFWSKEYRSFDEVELPNLTVTEPNPSHVMDFRRYASAQVVSFNKLQTDIIRKYSDAPIGHNFMGAFTEFDHYDVSQDLDIATWDNYPLGMLDRDINDEEIKRRYLGIGDPDMQAFHHDLYRTCGQIRNGVDGGRWWVMEQQPGPVNWAPYNPAPDPGAVRFWAWEAFAAGAELVSYFRWRQPSFAQEQMHEALLLPNGEFNEAYHACEQISAELSQFETVANGTPGDVALVFDYESQWAWEIQPQGEDFSYFELVKRFYRALRKKGINVDIIPPRPEAIANHKLIVMPGIFALDDAFIDAVEQSGAIVLAGPRTGSKNKDFQIVEDLPPGPLRRLVDLKITRVESRPPFAPIVIDKERALEGWR
;
A
#
# COMPACT_ATOMS: atom_id res chain seq x y z
N MET A 1 18.48 -17.97 -19.08
CA MET A 1 18.19 -17.13 -17.90
C MET A 1 18.74 -15.74 -18.22
N SER A 2 17.91 -14.69 -18.21
CA SER A 2 18.38 -13.31 -18.34
C SER A 2 19.22 -12.96 -17.12
N SER A 3 20.29 -12.18 -17.30
CA SER A 3 21.05 -11.65 -16.17
C SER A 3 20.11 -10.91 -15.22
N PRO A 4 20.28 -11.05 -13.89
CA PRO A 4 19.44 -10.32 -12.94
C PRO A 4 19.53 -8.80 -13.20
N PRO A 5 18.45 -8.05 -12.98
CA PRO A 5 18.45 -6.61 -13.22
C PRO A 5 19.49 -5.92 -12.34
N LYS A 6 20.24 -4.98 -12.90
CA LYS A 6 21.20 -4.17 -12.15
C LYS A 6 20.42 -3.20 -11.26
N GLN A 7 20.79 -3.10 -9.98
CA GLN A 7 20.20 -2.12 -9.04
C GLN A 7 20.45 -0.68 -9.52
N ARG A 8 19.49 0.21 -9.25
CA ARG A 8 19.48 1.56 -9.77
C ARG A 8 18.98 2.59 -8.75
N LEU A 9 19.39 3.84 -8.95
CA LEU A 9 18.85 4.99 -8.23
C LEU A 9 17.86 5.74 -9.11
N GLY A 10 16.81 6.26 -8.47
CA GLY A 10 15.81 7.11 -9.10
C GLY A 10 15.49 8.33 -8.27
N VAL A 11 14.64 9.19 -8.81
CA VAL A 11 14.16 10.39 -8.13
C VAL A 11 12.79 10.81 -8.67
N CYS A 12 11.95 11.37 -7.79
CA CYS A 12 10.71 12.02 -8.16
C CYS A 12 11.02 13.46 -8.57
N TYR A 13 10.62 13.84 -9.78
CA TYR A 13 10.89 15.16 -10.36
C TYR A 13 9.60 15.76 -10.91
N TYR A 14 9.43 17.05 -10.71
CA TYR A 14 8.25 17.78 -11.12
C TYR A 14 8.69 18.97 -11.99
N PRO A 15 8.98 18.75 -13.28
CA PRO A 15 9.45 19.81 -14.18
C PRO A 15 8.49 21.00 -14.21
N GLU A 16 7.17 20.75 -14.09
CA GLU A 16 6.13 21.79 -14.04
C GLU A 16 6.23 22.73 -12.84
N HIS A 17 7.03 22.40 -11.80
CA HIS A 17 7.27 23.25 -10.64
C HIS A 17 8.40 24.26 -10.86
N TRP A 18 9.20 24.11 -11.90
CA TRP A 18 10.44 24.85 -12.11
C TRP A 18 10.49 25.53 -13.49
N PRO A 19 11.18 26.69 -13.60
CA PRO A 19 11.45 27.29 -14.92
C PRO A 19 12.20 26.31 -15.83
N GLN A 20 11.81 26.27 -17.10
CA GLN A 20 12.34 25.31 -18.08
C GLN A 20 13.88 25.44 -18.26
N GLU A 21 14.43 26.65 -18.10
CA GLU A 21 15.87 26.92 -18.17
C GLU A 21 16.70 26.14 -17.12
N ARG A 22 16.07 25.65 -16.07
CA ARG A 22 16.73 24.85 -15.03
C ARG A 22 16.80 23.37 -15.37
N TRP A 23 15.92 22.86 -16.20
CA TRP A 23 15.74 21.42 -16.41
C TRP A 23 17.01 20.73 -16.90
N ALA A 24 17.75 21.37 -17.84
CA ALA A 24 19.00 20.83 -18.35
C ALA A 24 20.04 20.67 -17.21
N LYS A 25 20.14 21.68 -16.34
CA LYS A 25 21.04 21.63 -15.20
C LYS A 25 20.62 20.58 -14.17
N ASP A 26 19.32 20.43 -13.93
CA ASP A 26 18.80 19.39 -13.04
C ASP A 26 19.13 17.99 -13.59
N ALA A 27 18.95 17.75 -14.91
CA ALA A 27 19.29 16.47 -15.55
C ALA A 27 20.78 16.14 -15.47
N GLU A 28 21.69 17.12 -15.75
CA GLU A 28 23.13 16.95 -15.56
C GLU A 28 23.48 16.53 -14.14
N LEU A 29 22.89 17.19 -13.13
CA LEU A 29 23.15 16.89 -11.72
C LEU A 29 22.57 15.53 -11.29
N MET A 30 21.42 15.12 -11.84
CA MET A 30 20.87 13.78 -11.63
C MET A 30 21.83 12.71 -12.14
N VAL A 31 22.32 12.84 -13.37
CA VAL A 31 23.31 11.91 -13.94
C VAL A 31 24.58 11.87 -13.11
N ARG A 32 25.07 13.02 -12.66
CA ARG A 32 26.26 13.13 -11.78
C ARG A 32 26.04 12.39 -10.46
N ALA A 33 24.84 12.47 -9.86
CA ALA A 33 24.50 11.74 -8.64
C ALA A 33 24.32 10.22 -8.86
N GLY A 34 24.41 9.74 -10.11
CA GLY A 34 24.20 8.34 -10.48
C GLY A 34 22.72 7.95 -10.59
N ILE A 35 21.83 8.92 -10.62
CA ILE A 35 20.40 8.69 -10.86
C ILE A 35 20.19 8.31 -12.30
N SER A 36 19.40 7.28 -12.54
CA SER A 36 19.10 6.75 -13.88
C SER A 36 17.61 6.73 -14.21
N HIS A 37 16.74 6.80 -13.20
CA HIS A 37 15.28 6.77 -13.35
C HIS A 37 14.65 8.01 -12.76
N VAL A 38 13.69 8.60 -13.47
CA VAL A 38 13.02 9.83 -13.07
C VAL A 38 11.50 9.63 -13.15
N ARG A 39 10.80 9.73 -12.03
CA ARG A 39 9.34 9.71 -11.99
C ARG A 39 8.81 11.12 -12.20
N ILE A 40 7.86 11.28 -13.14
CA ILE A 40 7.23 12.55 -13.50
C ILE A 40 5.73 12.39 -13.77
N GLY A 41 4.98 13.46 -13.62
CA GLY A 41 3.64 13.64 -14.20
C GLY A 41 2.45 13.21 -13.32
N GLU A 42 2.64 12.52 -12.20
CA GLU A 42 1.55 11.96 -11.39
C GLU A 42 0.62 12.98 -10.74
N PHE A 43 0.98 14.25 -10.71
CA PHE A 43 0.15 15.34 -10.16
C PHE A 43 -0.18 16.44 -11.19
N ALA A 44 0.17 16.24 -12.44
CA ALA A 44 0.17 17.31 -13.45
C ALA A 44 -1.15 17.49 -14.22
N TRP A 45 -2.31 16.92 -13.79
CA TRP A 45 -3.54 16.93 -14.59
C TRP A 45 -3.97 18.33 -15.02
N SER A 46 -3.94 19.32 -14.13
CA SER A 46 -4.32 20.70 -14.46
C SER A 46 -3.40 21.37 -15.49
N ARG A 47 -2.15 20.91 -15.63
CA ARG A 47 -1.19 21.37 -16.65
C ARG A 47 -1.36 20.61 -17.96
N LEU A 48 -1.74 19.33 -17.88
CA LEU A 48 -1.96 18.47 -19.05
C LEU A 48 -3.31 18.72 -19.73
N GLU A 49 -4.33 19.11 -18.97
CA GLU A 49 -5.67 19.44 -19.42
C GLU A 49 -6.20 20.66 -18.63
N PRO A 50 -5.73 21.90 -18.96
CA PRO A 50 -6.13 23.11 -18.24
C PRO A 50 -7.62 23.42 -18.37
N HIS A 51 -8.24 23.01 -19.46
CA HIS A 51 -9.68 23.08 -19.70
C HIS A 51 -10.19 21.76 -20.28
N TYR A 52 -11.44 21.44 -20.05
CA TYR A 52 -12.06 20.22 -20.55
C TYR A 52 -11.82 20.00 -22.05
N GLY A 53 -11.12 18.90 -22.38
CA GLY A 53 -10.82 18.51 -23.75
C GLY A 53 -9.70 19.29 -24.43
N GLN A 54 -9.08 20.25 -23.76
CA GLN A 54 -7.92 21.00 -24.27
C GLN A 54 -6.65 20.44 -23.61
N TYR A 55 -5.84 19.74 -24.38
CA TYR A 55 -4.63 19.10 -23.90
C TYR A 55 -3.40 19.93 -24.26
N GLU A 56 -2.51 20.13 -23.28
CA GLU A 56 -1.25 20.86 -23.41
C GLU A 56 -0.10 19.95 -23.01
N PHE A 57 0.47 19.22 -23.98
CA PHE A 57 1.54 18.26 -23.76
C PHE A 57 2.94 18.81 -24.08
N ASP A 58 3.08 19.95 -24.71
CA ASP A 58 4.37 20.45 -25.23
C ASP A 58 5.45 20.52 -24.15
N TRP A 59 5.10 21.00 -22.95
CA TRP A 59 6.03 21.04 -21.83
C TRP A 59 6.48 19.64 -21.35
N LEU A 60 5.59 18.64 -21.45
CA LEU A 60 5.92 17.27 -21.05
C LEU A 60 6.74 16.58 -22.16
N ASP A 61 6.48 16.89 -23.43
CA ASP A 61 7.32 16.46 -24.56
C ASP A 61 8.74 16.99 -24.38
N ASP A 62 8.89 18.30 -24.13
CA ASP A 62 10.20 18.93 -23.89
C ASP A 62 10.93 18.28 -22.70
N ALA A 63 10.21 17.94 -21.63
CA ALA A 63 10.78 17.23 -20.49
C ALA A 63 11.23 15.80 -20.85
N PHE A 64 10.44 15.06 -21.66
CA PHE A 64 10.81 13.73 -22.14
C PHE A 64 12.06 13.76 -23.02
N GLU A 65 12.10 14.65 -24.00
CA GLU A 65 13.25 14.81 -24.90
C GLU A 65 14.53 15.21 -24.13
N LEU A 66 14.39 16.13 -23.19
CA LEU A 66 15.52 16.56 -22.37
C LEU A 66 16.07 15.41 -21.52
N LEU A 67 15.22 14.70 -20.80
CA LEU A 67 15.64 13.60 -19.93
C LEU A 67 16.27 12.45 -20.75
N ASP A 68 15.68 12.10 -21.90
CA ASP A 68 16.22 11.07 -22.80
C ASP A 68 17.58 11.49 -23.39
N SER A 69 17.77 12.77 -23.75
CA SER A 69 19.05 13.28 -24.24
C SER A 69 20.19 13.17 -23.23
N HIS A 70 19.87 13.11 -21.93
CA HIS A 70 20.82 12.85 -20.84
C HIS A 70 20.93 11.37 -20.45
N GLY A 71 20.22 10.47 -21.16
CA GLY A 71 20.22 9.03 -20.89
C GLY A 71 19.38 8.63 -19.67
N LEU A 72 18.57 9.54 -19.14
CA LEU A 72 17.67 9.28 -18.02
C LEU A 72 16.42 8.52 -18.51
N LYS A 73 15.96 7.57 -17.71
CA LYS A 73 14.78 6.75 -17.97
C LYS A 73 13.58 7.27 -17.20
N ILE A 74 12.41 7.23 -17.82
CA ILE A 74 11.21 7.88 -17.30
C ILE A 74 10.23 6.86 -16.75
N VAL A 75 9.75 7.10 -15.54
CA VAL A 75 8.56 6.49 -14.94
C VAL A 75 7.44 7.52 -15.03
N LEU A 76 6.45 7.29 -15.91
CA LEU A 76 5.37 8.25 -16.12
C LEU A 76 4.17 7.93 -15.22
N GLY A 77 3.77 8.90 -14.39
CA GLY A 77 2.60 8.80 -13.53
C GLY A 77 1.30 9.15 -14.26
N THR A 78 0.20 8.42 -13.99
CA THR A 78 -1.14 8.88 -14.34
C THR A 78 -1.62 9.89 -13.29
N PRO A 79 -2.13 11.09 -13.68
CA PRO A 79 -2.34 12.19 -12.76
C PRO A 79 -3.69 12.13 -12.02
N THR A 80 -4.23 10.92 -11.84
CA THR A 80 -5.58 10.72 -11.33
C THR A 80 -5.73 10.94 -9.82
N ALA A 81 -4.62 11.11 -9.09
CA ALA A 81 -4.66 11.51 -7.68
C ALA A 81 -5.11 12.98 -7.48
N THR A 82 -4.97 13.82 -8.50
CA THR A 82 -5.20 15.28 -8.42
C THR A 82 -6.13 15.79 -9.51
N PRO A 83 -7.44 15.44 -9.46
CA PRO A 83 -8.39 15.97 -10.42
C PRO A 83 -8.43 17.51 -10.38
N PRO A 84 -8.41 18.20 -11.54
CA PRO A 84 -8.36 19.66 -11.60
C PRO A 84 -9.67 20.32 -11.18
N LYS A 85 -9.59 21.59 -10.83
CA LYS A 85 -10.75 22.36 -10.34
C LYS A 85 -11.94 22.35 -11.32
N TRP A 86 -11.67 22.49 -12.62
CA TRP A 86 -12.73 22.48 -13.65
C TRP A 86 -13.49 21.14 -13.66
N LEU A 87 -12.83 20.02 -13.32
CA LEU A 87 -13.48 18.71 -13.24
C LEU A 87 -14.39 18.62 -12.02
N VAL A 88 -13.94 19.11 -10.88
CA VAL A 88 -14.75 19.18 -9.67
C VAL A 88 -16.00 20.04 -9.88
N ASP A 89 -15.84 21.20 -10.54
CA ASP A 89 -16.98 22.10 -10.84
C ASP A 89 -17.98 21.46 -11.80
N ARG A 90 -17.48 20.63 -12.72
CA ARG A 90 -18.31 19.91 -13.69
C ARG A 90 -19.04 18.71 -13.07
N LEU A 91 -18.42 18.05 -12.11
CA LEU A 91 -18.87 16.79 -11.51
C LEU A 91 -18.85 16.86 -9.96
N PRO A 92 -19.64 17.72 -9.32
CA PRO A 92 -19.62 17.83 -7.87
C PRO A 92 -19.92 16.49 -7.18
N GLY A 93 -20.75 15.63 -7.77
CA GLY A 93 -21.06 14.29 -7.23
C GLY A 93 -19.91 13.29 -7.28
N MET A 94 -18.74 13.67 -7.78
CA MET A 94 -17.55 12.81 -7.72
C MET A 94 -16.84 12.84 -6.37
N LEU A 95 -17.15 13.82 -5.52
CA LEU A 95 -16.43 14.03 -4.27
C LEU A 95 -16.66 12.90 -3.26
N GLY A 96 -15.61 12.58 -2.51
CA GLY A 96 -15.69 11.64 -1.40
C GLY A 96 -16.44 12.26 -0.21
N VAL A 97 -17.07 11.41 0.58
CA VAL A 97 -17.76 11.81 1.82
C VAL A 97 -17.18 10.99 2.96
N ASP A 98 -16.82 11.64 4.07
CA ASP A 98 -16.28 10.96 5.24
C ASP A 98 -17.37 10.22 6.05
N GLU A 99 -16.95 9.50 7.08
CA GLU A 99 -17.87 8.73 7.96
C GLU A 99 -18.89 9.59 8.70
N ASN A 100 -18.59 10.88 8.90
CA ASN A 100 -19.47 11.86 9.56
C ASN A 100 -20.44 12.53 8.57
N GLY A 101 -20.40 12.17 7.29
CA GLY A 101 -21.24 12.73 6.24
C GLY A 101 -20.70 14.04 5.64
N ASN A 102 -19.47 14.46 5.95
CA ASN A 102 -18.88 15.65 5.39
C ASN A 102 -18.28 15.39 4.02
N GLU A 103 -18.66 16.19 3.03
CA GLU A 103 -18.09 16.13 1.70
C GLU A 103 -16.66 16.69 1.68
N ARG A 104 -15.75 15.95 1.04
CA ARG A 104 -14.36 16.38 0.79
C ARG A 104 -14.37 17.53 -0.21
N ARG A 105 -13.47 18.53 -0.01
CA ARG A 105 -13.43 19.73 -0.85
C ARG A 105 -12.16 19.79 -1.67
N PHE A 106 -12.22 20.51 -2.80
CA PHE A 106 -11.04 20.86 -3.57
C PHE A 106 -10.05 21.69 -2.74
N GLY A 107 -8.76 21.55 -3.02
CA GLY A 107 -7.66 22.28 -2.35
C GLY A 107 -6.54 21.36 -1.87
N SER A 108 -6.68 20.07 -2.12
CA SER A 108 -5.72 19.02 -1.80
C SER A 108 -5.74 17.97 -2.90
N ARG A 109 -5.21 16.78 -2.65
CA ARG A 109 -5.31 15.61 -3.51
C ARG A 109 -6.37 14.63 -2.99
N ARG A 110 -6.84 13.68 -3.81
CA ARG A 110 -7.70 12.54 -3.43
C ARG A 110 -9.09 12.92 -2.89
N HIS A 111 -9.63 14.02 -3.32
CA HIS A 111 -10.97 14.45 -2.90
C HIS A 111 -12.12 13.74 -3.65
N TYR A 112 -11.84 12.71 -4.44
CA TYR A 112 -12.81 11.93 -5.21
C TYR A 112 -13.22 10.62 -4.51
N CYS A 113 -14.35 10.08 -4.95
CA CYS A 113 -14.82 8.75 -4.58
C CYS A 113 -14.45 7.73 -5.67
N PHE A 114 -13.80 6.64 -5.31
CA PHE A 114 -13.44 5.56 -6.25
C PHE A 114 -14.64 4.95 -6.97
N SER A 115 -15.84 5.04 -6.39
CA SER A 115 -17.08 4.51 -6.97
C SER A 115 -17.74 5.46 -7.99
N SER A 116 -17.26 6.70 -8.14
CA SER A 116 -17.86 7.68 -9.07
C SER A 116 -17.60 7.29 -10.52
N GLN A 117 -18.61 6.75 -11.20
CA GLN A 117 -18.49 6.37 -12.61
C GLN A 117 -18.16 7.56 -13.53
N PRO A 118 -18.79 8.76 -13.36
CA PRO A 118 -18.39 9.92 -14.15
C PRO A 118 -16.92 10.30 -13.99
N TYR A 119 -16.38 10.22 -12.76
CA TYR A 119 -14.95 10.46 -12.53
C TYR A 119 -14.07 9.42 -13.22
N ARG A 120 -14.43 8.13 -13.12
CA ARG A 120 -13.72 7.04 -13.80
C ARG A 120 -13.63 7.25 -15.32
N GLU A 121 -14.70 7.76 -15.95
CA GLU A 121 -14.68 8.08 -17.39
C GLU A 121 -13.68 9.18 -17.74
N HIS A 122 -13.50 10.17 -16.86
CA HIS A 122 -12.48 11.21 -17.05
C HIS A 122 -11.06 10.65 -16.83
N CYS A 123 -10.87 9.76 -15.85
CA CYS A 123 -9.60 9.04 -15.67
C CYS A 123 -9.23 8.20 -16.91
N LYS A 124 -10.21 7.50 -17.50
CA LYS A 124 -10.00 6.78 -18.77
C LYS A 124 -9.51 7.72 -19.88
N ARG A 125 -10.10 8.90 -19.99
CA ARG A 125 -9.71 9.87 -21.03
C ARG A 125 -8.26 10.30 -20.88
N ILE A 126 -7.87 10.81 -19.71
CA ILE A 126 -6.50 11.30 -19.51
C ILE A 126 -5.46 10.17 -19.61
N ALA A 127 -5.72 9.02 -19.02
CA ALA A 127 -4.85 7.84 -19.14
C ALA A 127 -4.69 7.41 -20.61
N THR A 128 -5.77 7.44 -21.40
CA THR A 128 -5.72 7.12 -22.84
C THR A 128 -4.85 8.11 -23.61
N GLN A 129 -4.95 9.41 -23.33
CA GLN A 129 -4.14 10.43 -24.03
C GLN A 129 -2.65 10.23 -23.73
N LEU A 130 -2.31 10.06 -22.45
CA LEU A 130 -0.93 9.80 -22.04
C LEU A 130 -0.38 8.50 -22.66
N ALA A 131 -1.15 7.40 -22.57
CA ALA A 131 -0.70 6.11 -23.09
C ALA A 131 -0.51 6.12 -24.63
N LYS A 132 -1.38 6.80 -25.36
CA LYS A 132 -1.24 6.97 -26.83
C LYS A 132 0.00 7.78 -27.20
N ARG A 133 0.30 8.84 -26.43
CA ARG A 133 1.39 9.75 -26.75
C ARG A 133 2.74 9.19 -26.35
N TYR A 134 2.86 8.68 -25.13
CA TYR A 134 4.15 8.30 -24.55
C TYR A 134 4.39 6.78 -24.47
N GLY A 135 3.36 5.96 -24.69
CA GLY A 135 3.43 4.51 -24.45
C GLY A 135 4.50 3.76 -25.23
N ARG A 136 5.02 4.35 -26.31
CA ARG A 136 6.09 3.77 -27.14
C ARG A 136 7.37 4.62 -27.16
N HIS A 137 7.48 5.60 -26.26
CA HIS A 137 8.66 6.45 -26.18
C HIS A 137 9.85 5.66 -25.61
N ASN A 138 11.04 5.77 -26.22
CA ASN A 138 12.22 4.98 -25.86
C ASN A 138 12.73 5.23 -24.42
N ALA A 139 12.52 6.41 -23.89
CA ALA A 139 12.89 6.75 -22.52
C ALA A 139 11.90 6.20 -21.49
N LEU A 140 10.66 5.88 -21.87
CA LEU A 140 9.66 5.33 -20.96
C LEU A 140 10.01 3.90 -20.58
N VAL A 141 10.25 3.64 -19.30
CA VAL A 141 10.62 2.31 -18.78
C VAL A 141 9.60 1.71 -17.85
N ALA A 142 8.70 2.53 -17.29
CA ALA A 142 7.58 2.07 -16.47
C ALA A 142 6.47 3.11 -16.40
N TRP A 143 5.29 2.66 -16.01
CA TRP A 143 4.16 3.49 -15.63
C TRP A 143 3.93 3.40 -14.12
N GLN A 144 3.56 4.51 -13.49
CA GLN A 144 2.94 4.50 -12.18
C GLN A 144 1.45 4.86 -12.33
N ILE A 145 0.58 4.02 -11.79
CA ILE A 145 -0.85 4.33 -11.76
C ILE A 145 -1.15 5.17 -10.53
N ASP A 146 -1.75 6.36 -10.72
CA ASP A 146 -2.19 7.21 -9.61
C ASP A 146 -1.06 7.50 -8.61
N ASN A 147 -1.36 7.76 -7.36
CA ASN A 147 -0.39 7.90 -6.28
C ASN A 147 -1.01 7.52 -4.93
N GLU A 148 -0.38 6.62 -4.16
CA GLU A 148 -0.76 6.28 -2.78
C GLU A 148 -2.27 6.10 -2.58
N TYR A 149 -2.89 5.09 -3.17
CA TYR A 149 -4.33 4.83 -3.01
C TYR A 149 -4.77 4.88 -1.55
N GLY A 150 -5.91 5.53 -1.30
CA GLY A 150 -6.52 5.59 0.02
C GLY A 150 -5.89 6.56 1.03
N CYS A 151 -4.74 7.16 0.70
CA CYS A 151 -4.04 8.13 1.55
C CYS A 151 -5.01 9.15 2.20
N HIS A 152 -4.81 9.46 3.47
CA HIS A 152 -5.66 10.35 4.28
C HIS A 152 -7.12 9.85 4.46
N ASN A 153 -7.30 8.55 4.68
CA ASN A 153 -8.60 7.91 4.92
C ASN A 153 -9.58 8.16 3.76
N THR A 154 -9.13 7.98 2.51
CA THR A 154 -9.96 8.20 1.33
C THR A 154 -10.39 6.92 0.64
N THR A 155 -10.01 5.76 1.16
CA THR A 155 -10.48 4.45 0.68
C THR A 155 -11.98 4.30 0.88
N LEU A 156 -12.46 4.60 2.09
CA LEU A 156 -13.88 4.58 2.41
C LEU A 156 -14.53 5.91 2.01
N SER A 157 -15.62 5.82 1.28
CA SER A 157 -16.45 6.97 0.95
C SER A 157 -17.92 6.67 1.23
N TYR A 158 -18.57 7.56 1.95
CA TYR A 158 -19.99 7.46 2.28
C TYR A 158 -20.84 8.33 1.36
N SER A 159 -20.39 8.54 0.13
CA SER A 159 -21.08 9.30 -0.91
C SER A 159 -22.25 8.52 -1.53
N GLN A 160 -23.13 9.23 -2.25
CA GLN A 160 -24.20 8.55 -3.00
C GLN A 160 -23.66 7.59 -4.07
N ALA A 161 -22.54 7.92 -4.70
CA ALA A 161 -21.88 7.02 -5.66
C ALA A 161 -21.43 5.71 -4.98
N ALA A 162 -20.87 5.80 -3.78
CA ALA A 162 -20.47 4.62 -3.00
C ALA A 162 -21.71 3.82 -2.55
N LYS A 163 -22.79 4.47 -2.13
CA LYS A 163 -24.04 3.81 -1.73
C LYS A 163 -24.65 3.00 -2.87
N HIS A 164 -24.76 3.57 -4.06
CA HIS A 164 -25.27 2.85 -5.22
C HIS A 164 -24.37 1.68 -5.60
N GLY A 165 -23.06 1.93 -5.71
CA GLY A 165 -22.11 0.86 -6.06
C GLY A 165 -22.06 -0.26 -5.02
N PHE A 166 -22.24 0.05 -3.73
CA PHE A 166 -22.30 -0.96 -2.67
C PHE A 166 -23.54 -1.84 -2.80
N ARG A 167 -24.69 -1.27 -3.10
CA ARG A 167 -25.93 -2.02 -3.36
C ARG A 167 -25.80 -2.97 -4.54
N ASP A 168 -25.21 -2.49 -5.64
CA ASP A 168 -24.95 -3.33 -6.82
C ASP A 168 -23.97 -4.47 -6.48
N TRP A 169 -22.93 -4.19 -5.70
CA TRP A 169 -21.95 -5.18 -5.25
C TRP A 169 -22.61 -6.25 -4.36
N LEU A 170 -23.48 -5.84 -3.42
CA LEU A 170 -24.23 -6.76 -2.57
C LEU A 170 -25.20 -7.64 -3.39
N ALA A 171 -25.86 -7.05 -4.38
CA ALA A 171 -26.72 -7.80 -5.28
C ALA A 171 -25.95 -8.86 -6.08
N GLN A 172 -24.74 -8.55 -6.51
CA GLN A 172 -23.86 -9.51 -7.18
C GLN A 172 -23.35 -10.60 -6.22
N LYS A 173 -23.00 -10.25 -4.98
CA LYS A 173 -22.48 -11.20 -3.99
C LYS A 173 -23.54 -12.16 -3.48
N TYR A 174 -24.70 -11.66 -3.10
CA TYR A 174 -25.73 -12.42 -2.40
C TYR A 174 -26.87 -12.93 -3.29
N GLN A 175 -27.08 -12.33 -4.45
CA GLN A 175 -28.13 -12.69 -5.43
C GLN A 175 -29.57 -12.47 -4.94
N SER A 176 -29.84 -12.46 -3.63
CA SER A 176 -31.16 -12.19 -3.05
C SER A 176 -31.07 -11.49 -1.69
N PRO A 177 -32.08 -10.69 -1.32
CA PRO A 177 -32.16 -10.09 0.02
C PRO A 177 -32.23 -11.14 1.13
N ASP A 178 -32.83 -12.28 0.92
CA ASP A 178 -32.92 -13.36 1.91
C ASP A 178 -31.53 -13.94 2.22
N ALA A 179 -30.70 -14.13 1.20
CA ALA A 179 -29.31 -14.59 1.38
C ALA A 179 -28.47 -13.55 2.13
N LEU A 180 -28.64 -12.26 1.81
CA LEU A 180 -28.02 -11.15 2.53
C LEU A 180 -28.44 -11.15 4.01
N ASN A 181 -29.75 -11.20 4.28
CA ASN A 181 -30.30 -11.21 5.65
C ASN A 181 -29.78 -12.38 6.47
N LYS A 182 -29.68 -13.56 5.87
CA LYS A 182 -29.09 -14.74 6.51
C LYS A 182 -27.61 -14.55 6.83
N ALA A 183 -26.82 -14.08 5.86
CA ALA A 183 -25.38 -13.85 6.02
C ALA A 183 -25.08 -12.77 7.07
N TRP A 184 -25.88 -11.72 7.13
CA TRP A 184 -25.70 -10.64 8.11
C TRP A 184 -26.39 -10.91 9.44
N GLY A 185 -27.21 -11.95 9.55
CA GLY A 185 -28.03 -12.20 10.75
C GLY A 185 -28.99 -11.04 11.02
N SER A 186 -29.61 -10.49 9.98
CA SER A 186 -30.39 -9.23 10.03
C SER A 186 -31.66 -9.34 10.89
N VAL A 187 -32.11 -10.55 11.21
CA VAL A 187 -33.19 -10.79 12.17
C VAL A 187 -32.88 -10.20 13.55
N PHE A 188 -31.61 -10.07 13.90
CA PHE A 188 -31.19 -9.43 15.14
C PHE A 188 -31.54 -7.93 15.11
N TRP A 189 -32.34 -7.46 16.07
CA TRP A 189 -32.90 -6.11 16.16
C TRP A 189 -33.77 -5.68 14.98
N SER A 190 -34.44 -6.65 14.30
CA SER A 190 -35.40 -6.38 13.22
C SER A 190 -34.81 -5.56 12.07
N LYS A 191 -33.60 -5.90 11.62
CA LYS A 191 -32.85 -5.19 10.55
C LYS A 191 -32.95 -5.88 9.19
N GLU A 192 -33.98 -6.69 8.95
CA GLU A 192 -34.15 -7.42 7.69
C GLU A 192 -34.51 -6.48 6.53
N TYR A 193 -33.84 -6.67 5.42
CA TYR A 193 -34.05 -5.93 4.16
C TYR A 193 -34.95 -6.75 3.21
N ARG A 194 -35.80 -6.07 2.46
CA ARG A 194 -36.67 -6.66 1.43
C ARG A 194 -36.13 -6.47 0.02
N SER A 195 -35.27 -5.47 -0.16
CA SER A 195 -34.56 -5.22 -1.40
C SER A 195 -33.16 -4.67 -1.09
N PHE A 196 -32.23 -4.79 -2.05
CA PHE A 196 -30.90 -4.17 -1.91
C PHE A 196 -30.99 -2.64 -1.88
N ASP A 197 -32.05 -2.04 -2.43
CA ASP A 197 -32.25 -0.58 -2.42
C ASP A 197 -32.55 -0.03 -1.01
N GLU A 198 -32.95 -0.87 -0.07
CA GLU A 198 -33.14 -0.47 1.32
C GLU A 198 -31.84 -0.39 2.12
N VAL A 199 -30.73 -0.95 1.59
CA VAL A 199 -29.46 -0.98 2.32
C VAL A 199 -28.83 0.43 2.35
N GLU A 200 -28.59 0.93 3.56
CA GLU A 200 -27.83 2.16 3.79
C GLU A 200 -26.34 1.85 3.99
N LEU A 201 -25.48 2.88 4.03
CA LEU A 201 -24.08 2.70 4.38
C LEU A 201 -23.92 2.55 5.90
N PRO A 202 -22.90 1.83 6.40
CA PRO A 202 -22.77 1.49 7.82
C PRO A 202 -22.15 2.63 8.65
N ASN A 203 -22.64 3.86 8.48
CA ASN A 203 -22.26 5.03 9.26
C ASN A 203 -23.48 5.73 9.84
N LEU A 204 -23.28 6.65 10.77
CA LEU A 204 -24.31 7.47 11.40
C LEU A 204 -25.41 6.66 12.12
N THR A 205 -25.15 5.43 12.47
CA THR A 205 -26.04 4.60 13.30
C THR A 205 -25.98 5.05 14.74
N VAL A 206 -27.05 4.81 15.53
CA VAL A 206 -27.13 5.24 16.94
C VAL A 206 -26.10 4.52 17.81
N THR A 207 -25.86 3.25 17.53
CA THR A 207 -24.82 2.43 18.14
C THR A 207 -24.02 1.73 17.06
N GLU A 208 -23.22 0.74 17.42
CA GLU A 208 -22.39 -0.01 16.46
C GLU A 208 -23.27 -0.62 15.33
N PRO A 209 -22.91 -0.42 14.08
CA PRO A 209 -23.59 -1.08 12.96
C PRO A 209 -23.35 -2.59 12.99
N ASN A 210 -24.13 -3.34 12.20
CA ASN A 210 -23.93 -4.78 12.05
C ASN A 210 -22.51 -5.10 11.57
N PRO A 211 -21.73 -5.92 12.28
CA PRO A 211 -20.33 -6.19 11.93
C PRO A 211 -20.14 -6.83 10.56
N SER A 212 -21.06 -7.71 10.11
CA SER A 212 -21.02 -8.29 8.77
C SER A 212 -21.27 -7.23 7.69
N HIS A 213 -22.14 -6.27 7.95
CA HIS A 213 -22.40 -5.13 7.07
C HIS A 213 -21.14 -4.24 6.94
N VAL A 214 -20.48 -3.91 8.05
CA VAL A 214 -19.23 -3.13 8.04
C VAL A 214 -18.14 -3.88 7.29
N MET A 215 -17.99 -5.20 7.51
CA MET A 215 -17.01 -6.02 6.81
C MET A 215 -17.25 -6.01 5.29
N ASP A 216 -18.49 -6.16 4.86
CA ASP A 216 -18.82 -6.13 3.43
C ASP A 216 -18.60 -4.74 2.82
N PHE A 217 -18.83 -3.67 3.58
CA PHE A 217 -18.51 -2.33 3.10
C PHE A 217 -16.99 -2.10 2.96
N ARG A 218 -16.17 -2.64 3.86
CA ARG A 218 -14.70 -2.66 3.74
C ARG A 218 -14.24 -3.43 2.50
N ARG A 219 -14.80 -4.63 2.29
CA ARG A 219 -14.54 -5.46 1.09
C ARG A 219 -14.91 -4.73 -0.20
N TYR A 220 -16.09 -4.11 -0.21
CA TYR A 220 -16.53 -3.30 -1.33
C TYR A 220 -15.58 -2.14 -1.62
N ALA A 221 -15.19 -1.38 -0.59
CA ALA A 221 -14.27 -0.25 -0.75
C ALA A 221 -12.92 -0.69 -1.32
N SER A 222 -12.35 -1.79 -0.81
CA SER A 222 -11.14 -2.40 -1.37
C SER A 222 -11.32 -2.81 -2.83
N ALA A 223 -12.43 -3.48 -3.17
CA ALA A 223 -12.75 -3.86 -4.55
C ALA A 223 -12.89 -2.64 -5.48
N GLN A 224 -13.34 -1.48 -4.97
CA GLN A 224 -13.38 -0.25 -5.77
C GLN A 224 -11.98 0.29 -6.10
N VAL A 225 -11.02 0.20 -5.17
CA VAL A 225 -9.62 0.54 -5.45
C VAL A 225 -9.04 -0.40 -6.50
N VAL A 226 -9.21 -1.72 -6.33
CA VAL A 226 -8.74 -2.75 -7.28
C VAL A 226 -9.30 -2.47 -8.68
N SER A 227 -10.62 -2.26 -8.80
CA SER A 227 -11.25 -2.00 -10.09
C SER A 227 -10.85 -0.67 -10.71
N PHE A 228 -10.53 0.34 -9.89
CA PHE A 228 -10.02 1.63 -10.37
C PHE A 228 -8.58 1.50 -10.89
N ASN A 229 -7.73 0.71 -10.22
CA ASN A 229 -6.41 0.36 -10.71
C ASN A 229 -6.50 -0.37 -12.06
N LYS A 230 -7.30 -1.45 -12.11
CA LYS A 230 -7.51 -2.27 -13.30
C LYS A 230 -7.99 -1.44 -14.51
N LEU A 231 -8.88 -0.50 -14.30
CA LEU A 231 -9.38 0.39 -15.34
C LEU A 231 -8.24 1.14 -16.06
N GLN A 232 -7.25 1.60 -15.33
CA GLN A 232 -6.12 2.35 -15.90
C GLN A 232 -5.07 1.41 -16.50
N THR A 233 -4.76 0.30 -15.84
CA THR A 233 -3.81 -0.70 -16.37
C THR A 233 -4.30 -1.30 -17.67
N ASP A 234 -5.59 -1.64 -17.79
CA ASP A 234 -6.20 -2.16 -19.03
C ASP A 234 -6.12 -1.15 -20.20
N ILE A 235 -6.15 0.13 -19.92
CA ILE A 235 -5.97 1.18 -20.93
C ILE A 235 -4.53 1.26 -21.38
N ILE A 236 -3.60 1.37 -20.43
CA ILE A 236 -2.18 1.54 -20.72
C ILE A 236 -1.66 0.37 -21.53
N ARG A 237 -2.01 -0.86 -21.17
CA ARG A 237 -1.60 -2.08 -21.89
C ARG A 237 -2.05 -2.16 -23.36
N LYS A 238 -3.00 -1.33 -23.80
CA LYS A 238 -3.38 -1.22 -25.22
C LYS A 238 -2.37 -0.44 -26.06
N TYR A 239 -1.55 0.39 -25.42
CA TYR A 239 -0.68 1.33 -26.11
C TYR A 239 0.79 1.22 -25.69
N SER A 240 1.09 0.48 -24.62
CA SER A 240 2.43 0.39 -24.04
C SER A 240 2.72 -1.02 -23.53
N ASP A 241 3.95 -1.48 -23.82
CA ASP A 241 4.50 -2.74 -23.27
C ASP A 241 5.36 -2.48 -22.00
N ALA A 242 5.53 -1.20 -21.61
CA ALA A 242 6.27 -0.84 -20.41
C ALA A 242 5.56 -1.37 -19.15
N PRO A 243 6.29 -1.92 -18.18
CA PRO A 243 5.72 -2.45 -16.96
C PRO A 243 4.99 -1.37 -16.15
N ILE A 244 4.00 -1.81 -15.40
CA ILE A 244 3.11 -0.94 -14.61
C ILE A 244 3.29 -1.22 -13.13
N GLY A 245 3.42 -0.16 -12.32
CA GLY A 245 3.47 -0.18 -10.87
C GLY A 245 2.50 0.79 -10.23
N HIS A 246 2.37 0.67 -8.90
CA HIS A 246 1.69 1.62 -8.03
C HIS A 246 2.48 1.75 -6.74
N ASN A 247 2.63 2.97 -6.22
CA ASN A 247 3.34 3.24 -4.97
C ASN A 247 2.41 3.07 -3.75
N PHE A 248 2.56 1.93 -3.07
CA PHE A 248 1.85 1.64 -1.83
C PHE A 248 2.50 2.37 -0.65
N MET A 249 1.68 2.82 0.30
CA MET A 249 2.18 3.37 1.56
C MET A 249 2.54 2.26 2.56
N GLY A 250 3.60 2.46 3.32
CA GLY A 250 3.92 1.60 4.47
C GLY A 250 2.88 1.74 5.59
N ALA A 251 2.66 0.65 6.34
CA ALA A 251 1.71 0.55 7.44
C ALA A 251 0.25 0.90 7.07
N PHE A 252 -0.10 0.81 5.81
CA PHE A 252 -1.42 1.16 5.30
C PHE A 252 -2.24 -0.11 5.01
N THR A 253 -3.42 -0.23 5.59
CA THR A 253 -4.21 -1.46 5.58
C THR A 253 -5.67 -1.28 5.17
N GLU A 254 -6.03 -0.14 4.58
CA GLU A 254 -7.42 0.17 4.26
C GLU A 254 -7.97 -0.60 3.03
N PHE A 255 -7.12 -1.19 2.20
CA PHE A 255 -7.48 -2.06 1.08
C PHE A 255 -6.49 -3.20 0.91
N ASP A 256 -6.84 -4.22 0.16
CA ASP A 256 -5.97 -5.39 -0.09
C ASP A 256 -4.93 -5.08 -1.17
N HIS A 257 -3.66 -4.98 -0.77
CA HIS A 257 -2.54 -4.72 -1.68
C HIS A 257 -2.24 -5.92 -2.59
N TYR A 258 -2.50 -7.15 -2.13
CA TYR A 258 -2.33 -8.34 -2.96
C TYR A 258 -3.32 -8.34 -4.15
N ASP A 259 -4.58 -7.91 -3.91
CA ASP A 259 -5.57 -7.82 -4.97
C ASP A 259 -5.23 -6.75 -6.01
N VAL A 260 -4.76 -5.57 -5.58
CA VAL A 260 -4.28 -4.53 -6.51
C VAL A 260 -3.09 -5.04 -7.32
N SER A 261 -2.19 -5.81 -6.70
CA SER A 261 -0.98 -6.33 -7.33
C SER A 261 -1.24 -7.36 -8.44
N GLN A 262 -2.44 -7.93 -8.53
CA GLN A 262 -2.82 -8.81 -9.65
C GLN A 262 -2.75 -8.11 -11.02
N ASP A 263 -2.91 -6.80 -11.05
CA ASP A 263 -2.85 -6.01 -12.28
C ASP A 263 -1.53 -5.24 -12.45
N LEU A 264 -0.56 -5.42 -11.53
CA LEU A 264 0.74 -4.73 -11.57
C LEU A 264 1.88 -5.66 -12.00
N ASP A 265 2.85 -5.13 -12.73
CA ASP A 265 4.07 -5.85 -13.11
C ASP A 265 5.19 -5.61 -12.09
N ILE A 266 5.13 -4.52 -11.36
CA ILE A 266 6.10 -4.11 -10.34
C ILE A 266 5.32 -3.64 -9.11
N ALA A 267 5.55 -4.24 -7.94
CA ALA A 267 5.09 -3.64 -6.71
C ALA A 267 6.04 -2.50 -6.31
N THR A 268 5.51 -1.32 -6.05
CA THR A 268 6.33 -0.23 -5.55
C THR A 268 5.78 0.29 -4.23
N TRP A 269 6.65 0.83 -3.36
CA TRP A 269 6.20 1.36 -2.10
C TRP A 269 7.04 2.55 -1.63
N ASP A 270 6.53 3.28 -0.63
CA ASP A 270 7.08 4.53 -0.15
C ASP A 270 7.66 4.33 1.25
N ASN A 271 8.99 4.42 1.34
CA ASN A 271 9.77 4.15 2.54
C ASN A 271 10.21 5.45 3.23
N TYR A 272 9.54 5.76 4.31
CA TYR A 272 9.82 6.92 5.16
C TYR A 272 10.17 6.48 6.58
N PRO A 273 11.39 5.94 6.83
CA PRO A 273 11.73 5.27 8.07
C PRO A 273 11.52 6.10 9.33
N LEU A 274 11.90 7.39 9.31
CA LEU A 274 11.75 8.27 10.46
C LEU A 274 10.32 8.76 10.64
N GLY A 275 9.63 9.07 9.52
CA GLY A 275 8.23 9.46 9.57
C GLY A 275 7.35 8.33 10.10
N MET A 276 7.58 7.09 9.65
CA MET A 276 6.87 5.90 10.15
C MET A 276 7.23 5.58 11.60
N LEU A 277 8.48 5.75 12.01
CA LEU A 277 8.89 5.54 13.40
C LEU A 277 8.08 6.42 14.35
N ASP A 278 7.89 7.68 14.00
CA ASP A 278 7.18 8.61 14.88
C ASP A 278 5.66 8.45 14.81
N ARG A 279 5.10 8.23 13.62
CA ARG A 279 3.64 8.10 13.41
C ARG A 279 3.09 6.74 13.82
N ASP A 280 3.78 5.64 13.45
CA ASP A 280 3.21 4.30 13.43
C ASP A 280 3.73 3.38 14.56
N ILE A 281 4.71 3.82 15.32
CA ILE A 281 5.24 3.09 16.47
C ILE A 281 4.76 3.75 17.76
N ASN A 282 4.13 2.97 18.64
CA ASN A 282 3.66 3.47 19.93
C ASN A 282 4.65 3.22 21.08
N ASP A 283 5.68 2.39 20.85
CA ASP A 283 6.68 2.04 21.85
C ASP A 283 7.77 3.10 21.94
N GLU A 284 7.77 3.86 23.03
CA GLU A 284 8.73 4.94 23.30
C GLU A 284 10.18 4.47 23.39
N GLU A 285 10.44 3.24 23.83
CA GLU A 285 11.79 2.69 23.88
C GLU A 285 12.29 2.41 22.46
N ILE A 286 11.46 1.87 21.61
CA ILE A 286 11.77 1.68 20.17
C ILE A 286 12.01 3.03 19.50
N LYS A 287 11.16 4.03 19.73
CA LYS A 287 11.37 5.37 19.16
C LYS A 287 12.71 5.97 19.56
N ARG A 288 13.07 5.92 20.86
CA ARG A 288 14.36 6.44 21.34
C ARG A 288 15.55 5.69 20.76
N ARG A 289 15.43 4.36 20.67
CA ARG A 289 16.50 3.51 20.16
C ARG A 289 16.83 3.77 18.70
N TYR A 290 15.83 4.07 17.89
CA TYR A 290 15.96 4.18 16.42
C TYR A 290 15.71 5.60 15.89
N LEU A 291 15.79 6.62 16.73
CA LEU A 291 15.41 8.00 16.42
C LEU A 291 16.04 8.53 15.11
N GLY A 292 17.30 8.21 14.83
CA GLY A 292 18.02 8.72 13.65
C GLY A 292 18.05 7.76 12.45
N ILE A 293 17.54 6.51 12.60
CA ILE A 293 17.67 5.48 11.55
C ILE A 293 16.34 4.78 11.20
N GLY A 294 15.26 5.02 11.95
CA GLY A 294 14.01 4.29 11.77
C GLY A 294 14.04 2.85 12.31
N ASP A 295 12.86 2.28 12.54
CA ASP A 295 12.74 0.88 13.00
C ASP A 295 13.11 -0.08 11.86
N PRO A 296 14.22 -0.85 11.96
CA PRO A 296 14.66 -1.74 10.89
C PRO A 296 13.69 -2.89 10.61
N ASP A 297 12.93 -3.35 11.62
CA ASP A 297 11.94 -4.41 11.41
C ASP A 297 10.70 -3.88 10.68
N MET A 298 10.37 -2.58 10.81
CA MET A 298 9.30 -1.94 10.05
C MET A 298 9.65 -1.86 8.56
N GLN A 299 10.87 -1.44 8.23
CA GLN A 299 11.34 -1.39 6.85
C GLN A 299 11.41 -2.78 6.23
N ALA A 300 12.07 -3.73 6.91
CA ALA A 300 12.22 -5.09 6.43
C ALA A 300 10.87 -5.80 6.22
N PHE A 301 9.87 -5.57 7.10
CA PHE A 301 8.51 -6.09 6.93
C PHE A 301 7.91 -5.65 5.59
N HIS A 302 8.03 -4.37 5.26
CA HIS A 302 7.48 -3.86 4.01
C HIS A 302 8.28 -4.31 2.78
N HIS A 303 9.60 -4.44 2.88
CA HIS A 303 10.41 -5.05 1.82
C HIS A 303 9.93 -6.47 1.51
N ASP A 304 9.71 -7.29 2.53
CA ASP A 304 9.22 -8.66 2.37
C ASP A 304 7.78 -8.70 1.85
N LEU A 305 6.89 -7.81 2.33
CA LEU A 305 5.51 -7.71 1.86
C LEU A 305 5.44 -7.33 0.38
N TYR A 306 6.18 -6.29 -0.04
CA TYR A 306 6.10 -5.83 -1.43
C TYR A 306 6.91 -6.69 -2.40
N ARG A 307 7.91 -7.45 -1.91
CA ARG A 307 8.48 -8.55 -2.68
C ARG A 307 7.40 -9.58 -3.04
N THR A 308 6.57 -10.00 -2.09
CA THR A 308 5.45 -10.91 -2.34
C THR A 308 4.41 -10.28 -3.28
N CYS A 309 4.02 -9.02 -3.05
CA CYS A 309 3.11 -8.30 -3.95
C CYS A 309 3.63 -8.30 -5.40
N GLY A 310 4.93 -8.09 -5.61
CA GLY A 310 5.55 -8.16 -6.95
C GLY A 310 5.46 -9.55 -7.60
N GLN A 311 5.37 -10.61 -6.80
CA GLN A 311 5.25 -11.99 -7.27
C GLN A 311 3.83 -12.41 -7.65
N ILE A 312 2.80 -11.71 -7.16
CA ILE A 312 1.39 -12.11 -7.35
C ILE A 312 1.04 -12.31 -8.82
N ARG A 313 1.41 -11.37 -9.68
CA ARG A 313 1.14 -11.46 -11.12
C ARG A 313 2.16 -12.33 -11.87
N ASN A 314 3.44 -12.21 -11.53
CA ASN A 314 4.55 -12.69 -12.35
C ASN A 314 5.14 -14.01 -11.85
N GLY A 315 4.66 -14.51 -10.73
CA GLY A 315 5.23 -15.67 -10.04
C GLY A 315 6.55 -15.36 -9.32
N VAL A 316 7.06 -16.32 -8.57
CA VAL A 316 8.25 -16.14 -7.69
C VAL A 316 9.49 -15.71 -8.49
N ASP A 317 9.73 -16.33 -9.64
CA ASP A 317 10.91 -16.04 -10.48
C ASP A 317 10.81 -14.71 -11.26
N GLY A 318 9.60 -14.18 -11.45
CA GLY A 318 9.34 -12.96 -12.20
C GLY A 318 8.97 -11.76 -11.31
N GLY A 319 8.96 -11.93 -10.00
CA GLY A 319 8.54 -10.90 -9.05
C GLY A 319 9.50 -9.71 -9.05
N ARG A 320 8.95 -8.51 -9.19
CA ARG A 320 9.69 -7.24 -9.22
C ARG A 320 9.12 -6.28 -8.20
N TRP A 321 10.01 -5.57 -7.48
CA TRP A 321 9.58 -4.53 -6.57
C TRP A 321 10.60 -3.40 -6.45
N TRP A 322 10.12 -2.19 -6.15
CA TRP A 322 10.91 -0.96 -6.04
C TRP A 322 10.53 -0.18 -4.78
N VAL A 323 11.46 0.61 -4.28
CA VAL A 323 11.15 1.74 -3.41
C VAL A 323 10.94 2.95 -4.32
N MET A 324 9.69 3.44 -4.41
CA MET A 324 9.36 4.56 -5.31
C MET A 324 9.59 5.92 -4.66
N GLU A 325 9.41 5.99 -3.34
CA GLU A 325 9.70 7.18 -2.55
C GLU A 325 10.54 6.81 -1.35
N GLN A 326 11.84 7.06 -1.43
CA GLN A 326 12.76 6.90 -0.31
C GLN A 326 12.94 8.24 0.39
N GLN A 327 12.85 8.25 1.72
CA GLN A 327 13.11 9.42 2.55
C GLN A 327 14.55 9.93 2.37
N PRO A 328 14.77 11.22 2.00
CA PRO A 328 16.12 11.79 1.89
C PRO A 328 16.55 12.60 3.11
N GLY A 329 15.59 13.08 3.92
CA GLY A 329 15.80 13.98 5.04
C GLY A 329 14.54 14.08 5.91
N PRO A 330 14.38 15.12 6.75
CA PRO A 330 13.14 15.36 7.47
C PRO A 330 11.92 15.37 6.54
N VAL A 331 10.85 14.70 6.96
CA VAL A 331 9.52 14.84 6.32
C VAL A 331 8.75 16.00 6.97
N ASN A 332 7.50 16.26 6.54
CA ASN A 332 6.69 17.34 7.11
C ASN A 332 5.34 16.90 7.67
N TRP A 333 5.06 15.59 7.64
CA TRP A 333 3.73 15.04 7.93
C TRP A 333 3.67 14.18 9.20
N ALA A 334 4.82 13.80 9.77
CA ALA A 334 4.85 13.11 11.06
C ALA A 334 4.71 14.10 12.23
N PRO A 335 4.29 13.66 13.43
CA PRO A 335 4.23 14.51 14.61
C PRO A 335 5.55 15.21 14.92
N TYR A 336 6.68 14.50 14.78
CA TYR A 336 8.05 15.04 14.84
C TYR A 336 8.87 14.56 13.66
N ASN A 337 9.73 15.39 13.13
CA ASN A 337 10.44 15.14 11.88
C ASN A 337 11.95 15.33 12.05
N PRO A 338 12.64 14.38 12.71
CA PRO A 338 14.09 14.44 12.89
C PRO A 338 14.84 14.27 11.57
N ALA A 339 16.07 14.77 11.52
CA ALA A 339 16.99 14.46 10.43
C ALA A 339 17.54 13.02 10.57
N PRO A 340 17.84 12.34 9.45
CA PRO A 340 18.57 11.08 9.49
C PRO A 340 19.96 11.22 10.11
N ASP A 341 20.42 10.20 10.81
CA ASP A 341 21.82 10.11 11.24
C ASP A 341 22.76 10.02 10.02
N PRO A 342 24.00 10.49 10.12
CA PRO A 342 24.97 10.38 9.04
C PRO A 342 25.10 8.93 8.53
N GLY A 343 24.88 8.73 7.23
CA GLY A 343 24.90 7.43 6.58
C GLY A 343 23.59 6.65 6.60
N ALA A 344 22.54 7.10 7.31
CA ALA A 344 21.23 6.41 7.34
C ALA A 344 20.60 6.31 5.94
N VAL A 345 20.61 7.39 5.17
CA VAL A 345 20.07 7.41 3.79
C VAL A 345 20.74 6.36 2.90
N ARG A 346 22.06 6.23 3.01
CA ARG A 346 22.85 5.21 2.30
C ARG A 346 22.48 3.80 2.81
N PHE A 347 22.36 3.61 4.12
CA PHE A 347 22.00 2.34 4.74
C PHE A 347 20.64 1.84 4.25
N TRP A 348 19.62 2.70 4.23
CA TRP A 348 18.27 2.33 3.77
C TRP A 348 18.25 1.85 2.32
N ALA A 349 19.03 2.51 1.44
CA ALA A 349 19.12 2.06 0.05
C ALA A 349 19.75 0.66 -0.06
N TRP A 350 20.83 0.41 0.68
CA TRP A 350 21.49 -0.89 0.68
C TRP A 350 20.65 -1.98 1.32
N GLU A 351 19.85 -1.67 2.35
CA GLU A 351 18.87 -2.60 2.93
C GLU A 351 17.84 -3.02 1.89
N ALA A 352 17.25 -2.06 1.17
CA ALA A 352 16.31 -2.34 0.10
C ALA A 352 16.93 -3.19 -1.03
N PHE A 353 18.13 -2.87 -1.47
CA PHE A 353 18.84 -3.66 -2.49
C PHE A 353 19.17 -5.08 -2.00
N ALA A 354 19.60 -5.24 -0.75
CA ALA A 354 19.86 -6.54 -0.16
C ALA A 354 18.58 -7.39 -0.04
N ALA A 355 17.42 -6.75 0.16
CA ALA A 355 16.12 -7.41 0.15
C ALA A 355 15.58 -7.68 -1.26
N GLY A 356 16.28 -7.24 -2.33
CA GLY A 356 15.96 -7.53 -3.73
C GLY A 356 15.27 -6.40 -4.50
N ALA A 357 15.24 -5.17 -3.97
CA ALA A 357 14.75 -4.03 -4.74
C ALA A 357 15.58 -3.80 -6.00
N GLU A 358 14.93 -3.54 -7.14
CA GLU A 358 15.61 -3.17 -8.38
C GLU A 358 15.89 -1.66 -8.46
N LEU A 359 15.08 -0.85 -7.80
CA LEU A 359 15.15 0.61 -7.80
C LEU A 359 14.90 1.16 -6.39
N VAL A 360 15.72 2.15 -6.02
CA VAL A 360 15.45 3.04 -4.89
C VAL A 360 15.37 4.47 -5.44
N SER A 361 14.17 5.05 -5.39
CA SER A 361 13.87 6.38 -5.91
C SER A 361 13.58 7.33 -4.76
N TYR A 362 14.22 8.48 -4.75
CA TYR A 362 14.10 9.44 -3.65
C TYR A 362 12.94 10.41 -3.87
N PHE A 363 12.19 10.71 -2.83
CA PHE A 363 11.21 11.78 -2.83
C PHE A 363 11.78 12.98 -2.08
N ARG A 364 12.24 14.01 -2.77
CA ARG A 364 12.18 14.32 -4.20
C ARG A 364 13.49 14.99 -4.66
N TRP A 365 13.57 15.40 -5.93
CA TRP A 365 14.77 16.03 -6.47
C TRP A 365 15.15 17.33 -5.76
N ARG A 366 14.19 18.27 -5.67
CA ARG A 366 14.40 19.58 -5.04
C ARG A 366 13.29 19.92 -4.09
N GLN A 367 13.62 20.40 -2.93
CA GLN A 367 12.69 20.90 -1.93
C GLN A 367 11.96 22.14 -2.47
N PRO A 368 10.61 22.14 -2.52
CA PRO A 368 9.87 23.31 -2.97
C PRO A 368 9.88 24.40 -1.90
N SER A 369 9.96 25.66 -2.31
CA SER A 369 9.81 26.82 -1.43
C SER A 369 8.35 27.27 -1.26
N PHE A 370 7.40 26.45 -1.68
CA PHE A 370 5.98 26.76 -1.73
C PHE A 370 5.11 25.52 -1.47
N ALA A 371 3.82 25.76 -1.23
CA ALA A 371 2.78 24.75 -1.00
C ALA A 371 2.99 23.87 0.25
N GLN A 372 2.32 22.73 0.31
CA GLN A 372 2.20 21.92 1.50
C GLN A 372 3.51 21.24 1.93
N GLU A 373 4.38 20.91 0.96
CA GLU A 373 5.59 20.12 1.19
C GLU A 373 6.87 20.98 1.26
N GLN A 374 6.74 22.28 1.52
CA GLN A 374 7.91 23.19 1.60
C GLN A 374 8.88 22.83 2.74
N MET A 375 8.43 22.06 3.75
CA MET A 375 9.29 21.56 4.83
C MET A 375 9.69 20.08 4.64
N HIS A 376 9.33 19.47 3.52
CA HIS A 376 9.79 18.13 3.17
C HIS A 376 11.15 18.23 2.46
N GLU A 377 12.20 17.77 3.12
CA GLU A 377 13.54 17.81 2.57
C GLU A 377 13.71 16.94 1.31
N ALA A 378 14.63 17.32 0.45
CA ALA A 378 14.87 16.70 -0.84
C ALA A 378 16.38 16.50 -1.08
N LEU A 379 16.78 15.98 -2.25
CA LEU A 379 18.20 15.85 -2.60
C LEU A 379 18.87 17.22 -2.76
N LEU A 380 18.12 18.23 -3.25
CA LEU A 380 18.56 19.61 -3.30
C LEU A 380 17.74 20.49 -2.37
N LEU A 381 18.40 21.43 -1.71
CA LEU A 381 17.76 22.50 -0.94
C LEU A 381 16.97 23.46 -1.85
N PRO A 382 16.09 24.31 -1.32
CA PRO A 382 15.30 25.25 -2.14
C PRO A 382 16.15 26.19 -3.03
N ASN A 383 17.33 26.58 -2.56
CA ASN A 383 18.27 27.41 -3.30
C ASN A 383 19.07 26.64 -4.37
N GLY A 384 18.96 25.29 -4.39
CA GLY A 384 19.64 24.41 -5.33
C GLY A 384 21.02 23.90 -4.86
N GLU A 385 21.42 24.20 -3.62
CA GLU A 385 22.59 23.56 -3.00
C GLU A 385 22.32 22.09 -2.70
N PHE A 386 23.41 21.30 -2.62
CA PHE A 386 23.32 19.87 -2.35
C PHE A 386 23.02 19.60 -0.88
N ASN A 387 22.07 18.70 -0.63
CA ASN A 387 21.83 18.14 0.69
C ASN A 387 22.68 16.87 0.90
N GLU A 388 22.82 16.39 2.14
CA GLU A 388 23.55 15.16 2.47
C GLU A 388 23.08 13.96 1.65
N ALA A 389 21.78 13.85 1.41
CA ALA A 389 21.20 12.77 0.60
C ALA A 389 21.68 12.78 -0.87
N TYR A 390 22.01 13.94 -1.44
CA TYR A 390 22.63 14.01 -2.78
C TYR A 390 23.99 13.32 -2.78
N HIS A 391 24.82 13.60 -1.78
CA HIS A 391 26.14 12.98 -1.64
C HIS A 391 26.04 11.49 -1.32
N ALA A 392 25.00 11.07 -0.57
CA ALA A 392 24.72 9.66 -0.37
C ALA A 392 24.42 8.96 -1.70
N CYS A 393 23.67 9.58 -2.63
CA CYS A 393 23.42 9.03 -3.97
C CYS A 393 24.73 8.88 -4.78
N GLU A 394 25.62 9.90 -4.78
CA GLU A 394 26.95 9.81 -5.43
C GLU A 394 27.74 8.62 -4.89
N GLN A 395 27.75 8.42 -3.57
CA GLN A 395 28.45 7.30 -2.92
C GLN A 395 27.83 5.95 -3.26
N ILE A 396 26.51 5.80 -3.16
CA ILE A 396 25.80 4.56 -3.50
C ILE A 396 26.05 4.18 -4.96
N SER A 397 25.99 5.15 -5.88
CA SER A 397 26.27 4.93 -7.30
C SER A 397 27.70 4.42 -7.54
N ALA A 398 28.68 5.01 -6.87
CA ALA A 398 30.07 4.57 -6.95
C ALA A 398 30.24 3.14 -6.41
N GLU A 399 29.56 2.81 -5.31
CA GLU A 399 29.56 1.46 -4.73
C GLU A 399 28.87 0.44 -5.65
N LEU A 400 27.69 0.74 -6.18
CA LEU A 400 26.96 -0.12 -7.12
C LEU A 400 27.78 -0.43 -8.39
N SER A 401 28.64 0.48 -8.82
CA SER A 401 29.50 0.28 -9.97
C SER A 401 30.54 -0.84 -9.77
N GLN A 402 30.82 -1.22 -8.52
CA GLN A 402 31.78 -2.28 -8.17
C GLN A 402 31.16 -3.67 -8.20
N PHE A 403 29.82 -3.79 -8.34
CA PHE A 403 29.12 -5.05 -8.41
C PHE A 403 28.54 -5.26 -9.81
N GLU A 404 28.66 -6.45 -10.35
CA GLU A 404 27.95 -6.83 -11.60
C GLU A 404 26.46 -6.94 -11.34
N THR A 405 26.09 -7.56 -10.23
CA THR A 405 24.70 -7.70 -9.74
C THR A 405 24.72 -7.78 -8.22
N VAL A 406 23.69 -7.26 -7.57
CA VAL A 406 23.38 -7.56 -6.16
C VAL A 406 22.40 -8.74 -6.16
N ALA A 407 22.57 -9.71 -5.28
CA ALA A 407 21.72 -10.88 -5.22
C ALA A 407 20.24 -10.47 -4.99
N ASN A 408 19.33 -11.14 -5.68
CA ASN A 408 17.92 -11.05 -5.36
C ASN A 408 17.69 -11.53 -3.92
N GLY A 409 16.73 -10.93 -3.22
CA GLY A 409 16.37 -11.36 -1.87
C GLY A 409 16.18 -12.87 -1.80
N THR A 410 16.65 -13.49 -0.72
CA THR A 410 16.52 -14.94 -0.51
C THR A 410 15.09 -15.25 -0.05
N PRO A 411 14.37 -16.18 -0.71
CA PRO A 411 13.08 -16.66 -0.22
C PRO A 411 13.18 -17.17 1.23
N GLY A 412 12.14 -16.96 2.02
CA GLY A 412 12.07 -17.39 3.42
C GLY A 412 11.76 -18.88 3.56
N ASP A 413 12.35 -19.54 4.55
CA ASP A 413 11.90 -20.87 5.01
C ASP A 413 10.60 -20.77 5.84
N VAL A 414 10.20 -19.56 6.21
CA VAL A 414 9.04 -19.26 7.06
C VAL A 414 8.06 -18.36 6.33
N ALA A 415 6.81 -18.80 6.25
CA ALA A 415 5.69 -17.95 5.82
C ALA A 415 5.04 -17.29 7.04
N LEU A 416 4.92 -15.98 7.00
CA LEU A 416 4.08 -15.20 7.91
C LEU A 416 2.83 -14.76 7.15
N VAL A 417 1.68 -15.28 7.54
CA VAL A 417 0.42 -14.95 6.88
C VAL A 417 -0.06 -13.60 7.37
N PHE A 418 -0.21 -12.67 6.44
CA PHE A 418 -0.79 -11.35 6.66
C PHE A 418 -2.04 -11.19 5.83
N ASP A 419 -3.16 -10.82 6.47
CA ASP A 419 -4.47 -10.78 5.86
C ASP A 419 -5.16 -9.44 6.13
N TYR A 420 -5.48 -8.71 5.07
CA TYR A 420 -6.17 -7.43 5.18
C TYR A 420 -7.60 -7.57 5.71
N GLU A 421 -8.32 -8.63 5.36
CA GLU A 421 -9.65 -8.87 5.95
C GLU A 421 -9.58 -9.13 7.45
N SER A 422 -8.55 -9.83 7.92
CA SER A 422 -8.33 -10.03 9.35
C SER A 422 -7.97 -8.72 10.06
N GLN A 423 -7.21 -7.82 9.43
CA GLN A 423 -7.00 -6.47 9.96
C GLN A 423 -8.34 -5.74 10.16
N TRP A 424 -9.21 -5.75 9.15
CA TRP A 424 -10.53 -5.11 9.26
C TRP A 424 -11.42 -5.80 10.30
N ALA A 425 -11.37 -7.13 10.38
CA ALA A 425 -12.10 -7.91 11.36
C ALA A 425 -11.74 -7.53 12.81
N TRP A 426 -10.45 -7.35 13.08
CA TRP A 426 -9.96 -6.91 14.37
C TRP A 426 -10.36 -5.46 14.68
N GLU A 427 -10.38 -4.56 13.71
CA GLU A 427 -10.86 -3.18 13.87
C GLU A 427 -12.36 -3.13 14.16
N ILE A 428 -13.16 -3.98 13.49
CA ILE A 428 -14.61 -4.02 13.68
C ILE A 428 -14.99 -4.61 15.05
N GLN A 429 -14.30 -5.66 15.52
CA GLN A 429 -14.55 -6.33 16.79
C GLN A 429 -13.26 -6.68 17.54
N PRO A 430 -12.55 -5.68 18.07
CA PRO A 430 -11.24 -5.88 18.70
C PRO A 430 -11.34 -6.67 20.02
N GLN A 431 -12.44 -6.51 20.80
CA GLN A 431 -12.63 -7.05 22.15
C GLN A 431 -11.51 -6.69 23.14
N GLY A 432 -10.85 -5.57 22.93
CA GLY A 432 -9.80 -5.00 23.77
C GLY A 432 -9.38 -3.65 23.20
N GLU A 433 -9.32 -2.62 24.04
CA GLU A 433 -9.11 -1.22 23.61
C GLU A 433 -7.74 -1.04 22.92
N ASP A 434 -6.72 -1.74 23.44
CA ASP A 434 -5.32 -1.56 23.01
C ASP A 434 -4.88 -2.56 21.94
N PHE A 435 -5.80 -3.35 21.37
CA PHE A 435 -5.43 -4.41 20.45
C PHE A 435 -5.27 -3.89 19.02
N SER A 436 -4.13 -4.21 18.39
CA SER A 436 -3.85 -3.99 16.99
C SER A 436 -3.36 -5.26 16.31
N TYR A 437 -4.04 -5.69 15.24
CA TYR A 437 -3.62 -6.86 14.46
C TYR A 437 -2.26 -6.62 13.79
N PHE A 438 -2.04 -5.46 13.20
CA PHE A 438 -0.77 -5.12 12.57
C PHE A 438 0.40 -5.18 13.56
N GLU A 439 0.20 -4.66 14.80
CA GLU A 439 1.21 -4.77 15.86
C GLU A 439 1.45 -6.23 16.27
N LEU A 440 0.40 -7.05 16.34
CA LEU A 440 0.56 -8.49 16.61
C LEU A 440 1.42 -9.16 15.54
N VAL A 441 1.11 -8.93 14.27
CA VAL A 441 1.86 -9.49 13.13
C VAL A 441 3.32 -9.04 13.19
N LYS A 442 3.58 -7.75 13.43
CA LYS A 442 4.95 -7.21 13.59
C LYS A 442 5.71 -7.84 14.75
N ARG A 443 5.05 -8.16 15.86
CA ARG A 443 5.70 -8.86 16.99
C ARG A 443 6.18 -10.27 16.60
N PHE A 444 5.37 -11.02 15.85
CA PHE A 444 5.80 -12.32 15.29
C PHE A 444 6.96 -12.13 14.32
N TYR A 445 6.85 -11.19 13.40
CA TYR A 445 7.89 -10.87 12.42
C TYR A 445 9.22 -10.52 13.12
N ARG A 446 9.19 -9.59 14.07
CA ARG A 446 10.36 -9.17 14.87
C ARG A 446 11.01 -10.33 15.62
N ALA A 447 10.20 -11.25 16.19
CA ALA A 447 10.71 -12.41 16.89
C ALA A 447 11.47 -13.37 15.95
N LEU A 448 10.99 -13.56 14.73
CA LEU A 448 11.65 -14.36 13.69
C LEU A 448 12.93 -13.67 13.22
N ARG A 449 12.89 -12.39 12.91
CA ARG A 449 14.06 -11.58 12.50
C ARG A 449 15.18 -11.58 13.53
N LYS A 450 14.87 -11.48 14.81
CA LYS A 450 15.85 -11.59 15.91
C LYS A 450 16.59 -12.94 15.95
N LYS A 451 16.05 -13.97 15.31
CA LYS A 451 16.67 -15.29 15.14
C LYS A 451 17.47 -15.42 13.82
N GLY A 452 17.56 -14.36 13.03
CA GLY A 452 18.22 -14.39 11.73
C GLY A 452 17.44 -15.18 10.66
N ILE A 453 16.12 -15.28 10.79
CA ILE A 453 15.27 -16.05 9.89
C ILE A 453 14.74 -15.11 8.80
N ASN A 454 14.86 -15.53 7.53
CA ASN A 454 14.19 -14.90 6.41
C ASN A 454 12.72 -15.29 6.41
N VAL A 455 11.85 -14.32 6.17
CA VAL A 455 10.40 -14.48 6.25
C VAL A 455 9.77 -14.05 4.93
N ASP A 456 8.86 -14.85 4.38
CA ASP A 456 7.97 -14.44 3.32
C ASP A 456 6.63 -14.01 3.93
N ILE A 457 6.15 -12.82 3.61
CA ILE A 457 4.85 -12.32 4.06
C ILE A 457 3.83 -12.65 2.98
N ILE A 458 2.89 -13.54 3.26
CA ILE A 458 2.00 -14.11 2.25
C ILE A 458 0.52 -13.89 2.59
N PRO A 459 -0.37 -13.78 1.57
CA PRO A 459 -1.81 -13.82 1.78
C PRO A 459 -2.28 -15.23 2.22
N PRO A 460 -3.47 -15.35 2.85
CA PRO A 460 -4.08 -16.65 3.17
C PRO A 460 -4.71 -17.30 1.92
N ARG A 461 -3.88 -17.58 0.90
CA ARG A 461 -4.28 -18.16 -0.38
C ARG A 461 -3.51 -19.44 -0.66
N PRO A 462 -4.16 -20.50 -1.23
CA PRO A 462 -3.49 -21.77 -1.51
C PRO A 462 -2.21 -21.63 -2.33
N GLU A 463 -2.24 -20.80 -3.37
CA GLU A 463 -1.13 -20.58 -4.31
C GLU A 463 0.08 -19.86 -3.67
N ALA A 464 -0.12 -19.22 -2.53
CA ALA A 464 0.97 -18.56 -1.79
C ALA A 464 1.77 -19.52 -0.90
N ILE A 465 1.26 -20.74 -0.69
CA ILE A 465 1.98 -21.79 0.05
C ILE A 465 3.05 -22.39 -0.87
N ALA A 466 4.29 -22.15 -0.54
CA ALA A 466 5.46 -22.69 -1.23
C ALA A 466 6.18 -23.73 -0.35
N ASN A 467 7.48 -23.93 -0.53
CA ASN A 467 8.29 -24.88 0.24
C ASN A 467 8.66 -24.35 1.65
N HIS A 468 7.72 -23.71 2.35
CA HIS A 468 7.94 -23.20 3.70
C HIS A 468 7.98 -24.34 4.71
N LYS A 469 8.88 -24.25 5.70
CA LYS A 469 9.01 -25.22 6.80
C LYS A 469 8.13 -24.89 7.98
N LEU A 470 7.79 -23.61 8.13
CA LEU A 470 6.93 -23.09 9.19
C LEU A 470 5.96 -22.08 8.57
N ILE A 471 4.69 -22.21 8.90
CA ILE A 471 3.61 -21.27 8.55
C ILE A 471 3.09 -20.65 9.83
N VAL A 472 3.22 -19.33 9.95
CA VAL A 472 2.76 -18.54 11.10
C VAL A 472 1.51 -17.78 10.73
N MET A 473 0.43 -17.99 11.46
CA MET A 473 -0.87 -17.33 11.29
C MET A 473 -1.20 -16.50 12.54
N PRO A 474 -0.78 -15.24 12.63
CA PRO A 474 -0.86 -14.46 13.87
C PRO A 474 -2.26 -14.19 14.42
N GLY A 475 -3.30 -14.33 13.58
CA GLY A 475 -4.68 -14.05 14.01
C GLY A 475 -5.63 -13.94 12.83
N ILE A 476 -5.64 -14.96 11.97
CA ILE A 476 -6.44 -14.99 10.75
C ILE A 476 -7.88 -15.37 11.08
N PHE A 477 -8.80 -14.43 11.05
CA PHE A 477 -10.18 -14.61 11.49
C PHE A 477 -10.95 -15.67 10.72
N ALA A 478 -10.96 -15.58 9.40
CA ALA A 478 -11.64 -16.52 8.52
C ALA A 478 -10.60 -17.34 7.74
N LEU A 479 -10.75 -18.65 7.76
CA LEU A 479 -9.91 -19.57 7.01
C LEU A 479 -10.76 -20.27 5.96
N ASP A 480 -10.25 -20.29 4.72
CA ASP A 480 -10.83 -21.07 3.64
C ASP A 480 -10.35 -22.53 3.72
N ASP A 481 -11.23 -23.49 3.43
CA ASP A 481 -10.89 -24.91 3.42
C ASP A 481 -9.77 -25.22 2.42
N ALA A 482 -9.76 -24.57 1.25
CA ALA A 482 -8.73 -24.74 0.23
C ALA A 482 -7.35 -24.26 0.72
N PHE A 483 -7.30 -23.18 1.51
CA PHE A 483 -6.06 -22.73 2.13
C PHE A 483 -5.56 -23.74 3.17
N ILE A 484 -6.45 -24.26 4.02
CA ILE A 484 -6.09 -25.30 5.00
C ILE A 484 -5.65 -26.59 4.31
N ASP A 485 -6.28 -26.99 3.20
CA ASP A 485 -5.84 -28.13 2.37
C ASP A 485 -4.40 -27.94 1.88
N ALA A 486 -4.05 -26.74 1.39
CA ALA A 486 -2.70 -26.44 0.92
C ALA A 486 -1.68 -26.46 2.09
N VAL A 487 -2.05 -25.90 3.25
CA VAL A 487 -1.21 -25.93 4.45
C VAL A 487 -0.97 -27.39 4.91
N GLU A 488 -2.00 -28.22 4.96
CA GLU A 488 -1.88 -29.64 5.32
C GLU A 488 -0.97 -30.41 4.35
N GLN A 489 -1.18 -30.20 3.04
CA GLN A 489 -0.38 -30.85 2.01
C GLN A 489 1.09 -30.41 2.00
N SER A 490 1.39 -29.19 2.45
CA SER A 490 2.77 -28.69 2.53
C SER A 490 3.63 -29.44 3.53
N GLY A 491 3.02 -30.08 4.56
CA GLY A 491 3.74 -30.72 5.65
C GLY A 491 4.51 -29.76 6.57
N ALA A 492 4.29 -28.44 6.44
CA ALA A 492 4.93 -27.44 7.26
C ALA A 492 4.43 -27.49 8.71
N ILE A 493 5.28 -27.07 9.65
CA ILE A 493 4.84 -26.80 11.01
C ILE A 493 3.92 -25.57 11.01
N VAL A 494 2.83 -25.64 11.76
CA VAL A 494 1.87 -24.53 11.87
C VAL A 494 1.95 -23.90 13.26
N LEU A 495 2.10 -22.57 13.29
CA LEU A 495 1.96 -21.75 14.50
C LEU A 495 0.76 -20.82 14.33
N ALA A 496 -0.34 -21.11 15.00
CA ALA A 496 -1.54 -20.29 14.98
C ALA A 496 -1.59 -19.35 16.19
N GLY A 497 -1.84 -18.08 15.93
CA GLY A 497 -2.06 -17.05 16.95
C GLY A 497 -3.52 -16.96 17.40
N PRO A 498 -3.84 -16.02 18.29
CA PRO A 498 -5.17 -15.87 18.87
C PRO A 498 -6.23 -15.59 17.82
N ARG A 499 -7.46 -16.10 18.04
CA ARG A 499 -8.65 -15.92 17.18
C ARG A 499 -8.55 -16.48 15.75
N THR A 500 -7.46 -17.15 15.37
CA THR A 500 -7.36 -17.81 14.07
C THR A 500 -8.51 -18.82 13.91
N GLY A 501 -9.24 -18.74 12.77
CA GLY A 501 -10.39 -19.60 12.47
C GLY A 501 -11.63 -19.35 13.33
N SER A 502 -11.77 -18.15 13.93
CA SER A 502 -12.90 -17.84 14.83
C SER A 502 -14.17 -17.37 14.10
N LYS A 503 -14.07 -16.98 12.85
CA LYS A 503 -15.19 -16.49 12.04
C LYS A 503 -15.28 -17.26 10.71
N ASN A 504 -16.46 -17.25 10.13
CA ASN A 504 -16.67 -17.67 8.75
C ASN A 504 -16.55 -16.47 7.79
N LYS A 505 -16.70 -16.73 6.48
CA LYS A 505 -16.64 -15.69 5.42
C LYS A 505 -17.73 -14.60 5.55
N ASP A 506 -18.83 -14.88 6.26
CA ASP A 506 -19.90 -13.91 6.51
C ASP A 506 -19.67 -13.12 7.81
N PHE A 507 -18.49 -13.26 8.40
CA PHE A 507 -18.07 -12.64 9.64
C PHE A 507 -18.87 -13.07 10.88
N GLN A 508 -19.47 -14.27 10.83
CA GLN A 508 -20.17 -14.90 11.93
C GLN A 508 -19.23 -15.85 12.70
N ILE A 509 -19.49 -16.06 13.98
CA ILE A 509 -18.78 -17.10 14.76
C ILE A 509 -19.15 -18.47 14.15
N VAL A 510 -18.16 -19.35 13.99
CA VAL A 510 -18.39 -20.69 13.45
C VAL A 510 -19.24 -21.52 14.44
N GLU A 511 -20.30 -22.18 13.92
CA GLU A 511 -21.31 -22.88 14.75
C GLU A 511 -20.72 -24.05 15.57
N ASP A 512 -19.71 -24.76 15.03
CA ASP A 512 -19.02 -25.86 15.69
C ASP A 512 -17.91 -25.39 16.65
N LEU A 513 -17.85 -24.09 16.89
CA LEU A 513 -16.90 -23.35 17.71
C LEU A 513 -15.49 -23.22 17.09
N PRO A 514 -14.78 -22.12 17.40
CA PRO A 514 -13.40 -21.93 16.94
C PRO A 514 -12.47 -23.07 17.36
N PRO A 515 -11.43 -23.34 16.58
CA PRO A 515 -10.88 -22.56 15.48
C PRO A 515 -11.36 -22.97 14.07
N GLY A 516 -12.60 -23.42 13.91
CA GLY A 516 -13.17 -23.72 12.59
C GLY A 516 -12.35 -24.74 11.78
N PRO A 517 -12.05 -24.49 10.49
CA PRO A 517 -11.28 -25.42 9.65
C PRO A 517 -9.89 -25.78 10.20
N LEU A 518 -9.27 -24.91 11.00
CA LEU A 518 -7.97 -25.18 11.62
C LEU A 518 -7.98 -26.40 12.55
N ARG A 519 -9.15 -26.84 13.04
CA ARG A 519 -9.30 -28.06 13.84
C ARG A 519 -8.80 -29.32 13.15
N ARG A 520 -8.68 -29.31 11.84
CA ARG A 520 -8.06 -30.40 11.08
C ARG A 520 -6.56 -30.55 11.36
N LEU A 521 -5.90 -29.45 11.74
CA LEU A 521 -4.46 -29.39 12.03
C LEU A 521 -4.15 -29.40 13.54
N VAL A 522 -5.09 -28.89 14.36
CA VAL A 522 -4.91 -28.81 15.82
C VAL A 522 -6.14 -29.35 16.54
N ASP A 523 -5.94 -30.30 17.46
CA ASP A 523 -7.01 -30.91 18.26
C ASP A 523 -7.35 -30.02 19.47
N LEU A 524 -8.06 -28.92 19.18
CA LEU A 524 -8.54 -28.04 20.23
C LEU A 524 -9.91 -27.44 19.89
N LYS A 525 -10.64 -27.00 20.93
CA LYS A 525 -11.92 -26.31 20.83
C LYS A 525 -11.93 -25.12 21.76
N ILE A 526 -12.23 -23.92 21.24
CA ILE A 526 -12.27 -22.70 22.04
C ILE A 526 -13.72 -22.44 22.45
N THR A 527 -13.98 -22.57 23.76
CA THR A 527 -15.31 -22.42 24.34
C THR A 527 -15.57 -21.03 24.91
N ARG A 528 -14.52 -20.26 25.16
CA ARG A 528 -14.61 -18.90 25.69
C ARG A 528 -13.40 -18.07 25.28
N VAL A 529 -13.64 -16.80 25.03
CA VAL A 529 -12.63 -15.79 24.80
C VAL A 529 -12.88 -14.64 25.76
N GLU A 530 -11.82 -14.12 26.39
CA GLU A 530 -11.90 -12.96 27.27
C GLU A 530 -10.78 -11.97 26.95
N SER A 531 -11.03 -10.67 27.11
CA SER A 531 -10.00 -9.63 27.18
C SER A 531 -9.86 -9.18 28.62
N ARG A 532 -8.63 -8.92 29.05
CA ARG A 532 -8.34 -8.48 30.42
C ARG A 532 -7.71 -7.10 30.41
N PRO A 533 -8.07 -6.24 31.36
CA PRO A 533 -7.43 -4.93 31.45
C PRO A 533 -5.91 -5.09 31.74
N PRO A 534 -5.08 -4.13 31.32
CA PRO A 534 -3.61 -4.21 31.47
C PRO A 534 -3.13 -4.44 32.91
N PHE A 535 -3.86 -3.92 33.89
CA PHE A 535 -3.54 -4.09 35.31
C PHE A 535 -3.83 -5.50 35.86
N ALA A 536 -4.42 -6.39 35.08
CA ALA A 536 -4.79 -7.76 35.49
C ALA A 536 -4.21 -8.84 34.55
N PRO A 537 -2.88 -8.88 34.32
CA PRO A 537 -2.26 -9.88 33.45
C PRO A 537 -2.42 -11.29 34.03
N ILE A 538 -2.35 -12.34 33.22
CA ILE A 538 -2.22 -13.70 33.70
C ILE A 538 -0.73 -14.00 33.89
N VAL A 539 -0.34 -14.24 35.12
CA VAL A 539 1.01 -14.67 35.46
C VAL A 539 1.16 -16.16 35.08
N ILE A 540 2.11 -16.45 34.20
CA ILE A 540 2.47 -17.82 33.82
C ILE A 540 3.48 -18.37 34.82
N ASP A 541 4.49 -17.57 35.14
CA ASP A 541 5.51 -17.88 36.15
C ASP A 541 6.12 -16.56 36.70
N LYS A 542 7.20 -16.68 37.48
CA LYS A 542 7.83 -15.49 38.13
C LYS A 542 8.37 -14.44 37.17
N GLU A 543 8.63 -14.79 35.92
CA GLU A 543 9.28 -13.93 34.93
C GLU A 543 8.38 -13.62 33.72
N ARG A 544 7.27 -14.37 33.56
CA ARG A 544 6.41 -14.26 32.38
C ARG A 544 4.97 -14.01 32.76
N ALA A 545 4.41 -12.99 32.19
CA ALA A 545 3.00 -12.71 32.24
C ALA A 545 2.47 -12.60 30.78
N LEU A 546 1.21 -12.97 30.59
CA LEU A 546 0.50 -12.69 29.34
C LEU A 546 -0.32 -11.41 29.56
N GLU A 547 -0.13 -10.44 28.71
CA GLU A 547 -0.87 -9.18 28.68
C GLU A 547 -1.77 -9.14 27.45
N GLY A 548 -2.86 -8.39 27.55
CA GLY A 548 -3.77 -8.17 26.45
C GLY A 548 -4.73 -9.32 26.19
N TRP A 549 -4.82 -9.75 24.95
CA TRP A 549 -5.85 -10.64 24.43
C TRP A 549 -5.58 -12.12 24.65
N ARG A 550 -6.62 -12.91 25.05
CA ARG A 550 -6.52 -14.36 25.31
C ARG A 550 -7.77 -15.11 24.94
#